data_75f30a455eb2f4fdcc23d6f67c447691
#
_entry.id   75f30a455eb2f4fdcc23d6f67c447691
#
_cell.length_a   1.000
_cell.length_b   1.000
_cell.length_c   1.000
_cell.angle_alpha   90.00
_cell.angle_beta   90.00
_cell.angle_gamma   90.00
#
_symmetry.space_group_name_H-M   'P 1'
#
loop_
_entity.id
_entity.type
_entity.pdbx_description
1 polymer ?
#
loop_
_entity_poly.entity_id
_entity_poly.type
_entity_poly.pdbx_seq_one_letter_code
_entity_poly.pdbx_strand_id
1 'polypeptide(L)'
;MIEAYKKFWKGYVDFKGRSTRSDYWLNVLAQCLVYLLFSFLLILIMILGGDSSTYTSNPYSFQMILVYIVVLGIGVYALASLVPSIAIIVRRLRDAGYHWALIFLSLIPYLGGFIIFILTLQPTKVEVAFNNFYNPQQ
;
A
#
# COMPACT_ATOMS: atom_id res chain seq x y z
N MET A 1 2.30 -9.00 11.55
CA MET A 1 1.65 -8.77 10.26
C MET A 1 0.15 -8.50 10.41
N ILE A 2 -0.64 -9.45 10.91
CA ILE A 2 -2.10 -9.32 11.06
C ILE A 2 -2.49 -8.11 11.93
N GLU A 3 -1.77 -7.85 13.02
CA GLU A 3 -2.03 -6.68 13.87
C GLU A 3 -1.71 -5.35 13.19
N ALA A 4 -0.63 -5.28 12.41
CA ALA A 4 -0.30 -4.10 11.62
C ALA A 4 -1.39 -3.81 10.57
N TYR A 5 -1.90 -4.86 9.93
CA TYR A 5 -3.01 -4.76 8.98
C TYR A 5 -4.33 -4.35 9.66
N LYS A 6 -4.61 -4.87 10.87
CA LYS A 6 -5.75 -4.41 11.67
C LYS A 6 -5.63 -2.94 12.08
N LYS A 7 -4.43 -2.49 12.48
CA LYS A 7 -4.15 -1.07 12.79
C LYS A 7 -4.34 -0.18 11.55
N PHE A 8 -3.97 -0.65 10.37
CA PHE A 8 -4.17 0.05 9.10
C PHE A 8 -5.65 0.35 8.87
N TRP A 9 -6.52 -0.65 8.99
CA TRP A 9 -7.96 -0.47 8.82
C TRP A 9 -8.64 0.29 9.97
N LYS A 10 -8.21 0.11 11.22
CA LYS A 10 -8.70 0.88 12.36
C LYS A 10 -8.30 2.36 12.28
N GLY A 11 -7.14 2.65 11.75
CA GLY A 11 -6.65 4.02 11.56
C GLY A 11 -7.05 4.65 10.24
N TYR A 12 -8.21 4.28 9.66
CA TYR A 12 -8.66 4.68 8.32
C TYR A 12 -8.62 6.19 8.07
N VAL A 13 -9.02 6.99 9.07
CA VAL A 13 -9.00 8.47 9.03
C VAL A 13 -8.15 9.08 10.14
N ASP A 14 -7.32 8.29 10.82
CA ASP A 14 -6.44 8.80 11.87
C ASP A 14 -5.12 9.31 11.26
N PHE A 15 -5.06 10.61 11.01
CA PHE A 15 -3.87 11.31 10.52
C PHE A 15 -2.95 11.82 11.66
N LYS A 16 -3.36 11.71 12.93
CA LYS A 16 -2.63 12.25 14.07
C LYS A 16 -1.77 11.21 14.80
N GLY A 17 -2.06 9.92 14.62
CA GLY A 17 -1.32 8.82 15.24
C GLY A 17 0.14 8.76 14.80
N ARG A 18 0.97 7.99 15.53
CA ARG A 18 2.34 7.64 15.15
C ARG A 18 2.37 6.27 14.49
N SER A 19 3.20 6.12 13.47
CA SER A 19 3.42 4.84 12.79
C SER A 19 4.91 4.52 12.79
N THR A 20 5.27 3.37 13.39
CA THR A 20 6.64 2.89 13.38
C THR A 20 7.06 2.46 11.97
N ARG A 21 8.37 2.37 11.71
CA ARG A 21 8.89 1.86 10.43
C ARG A 21 8.38 0.45 10.16
N SER A 22 8.37 -0.40 11.19
CA SER A 22 7.91 -1.79 11.05
C SER A 22 6.41 -1.85 10.71
N ASP A 23 5.56 -1.00 11.32
CA ASP A 23 4.14 -0.94 10.99
C ASP A 23 3.91 -0.56 9.53
N TYR A 24 4.67 0.41 9.00
CA TYR A 24 4.61 0.81 7.60
C TYR A 24 5.00 -0.33 6.66
N TRP A 25 6.19 -0.94 6.86
CA TRP A 25 6.69 -2.01 5.99
C TRP A 25 5.85 -3.28 6.07
N LEU A 26 5.37 -3.65 7.26
CA LEU A 26 4.46 -4.78 7.43
C LEU A 26 3.13 -4.55 6.70
N ASN A 27 2.64 -3.31 6.67
CA ASN A 27 1.44 -2.97 5.91
C ASN A 27 1.67 -3.05 4.41
N VAL A 28 2.79 -2.50 3.90
CA VAL A 28 3.17 -2.61 2.47
C VAL A 28 3.24 -4.07 2.06
N LEU A 29 3.89 -4.92 2.87
CA LEU A 29 4.00 -6.36 2.61
C LEU A 29 2.62 -7.04 2.62
N ALA A 30 1.75 -6.70 3.56
CA ALA A 30 0.38 -7.23 3.61
C ALA A 30 -0.43 -6.84 2.36
N GLN A 31 -0.32 -5.59 1.89
CA GLN A 31 -0.93 -5.12 0.66
C GLN A 31 -0.41 -5.88 -0.56
N CYS A 32 0.91 -6.06 -0.66
CA CYS A 32 1.52 -6.85 -1.73
C CYS A 32 0.98 -8.29 -1.75
N LEU A 33 0.82 -8.92 -0.59
CA LEU A 33 0.26 -10.28 -0.50
C LEU A 33 -1.19 -10.34 -0.98
N VAL A 34 -2.01 -9.32 -0.66
CA VAL A 34 -3.39 -9.25 -1.15
C VAL A 34 -3.42 -9.11 -2.67
N TYR A 35 -2.61 -8.22 -3.26
CA TYR A 35 -2.52 -8.08 -4.72
C TYR A 35 -1.97 -9.34 -5.40
N LEU A 36 -0.99 -10.03 -4.79
CA LEU A 36 -0.50 -11.31 -5.27
C LEU A 36 -1.60 -12.39 -5.26
N LEU A 37 -2.43 -12.43 -4.23
CA LEU A 37 -3.57 -13.34 -4.17
C LEU A 37 -4.57 -13.09 -5.30
N PHE A 38 -4.92 -11.84 -5.55
CA PHE A 38 -5.80 -11.46 -6.66
C PHE A 38 -5.19 -11.80 -8.03
N SER A 39 -3.90 -11.51 -8.23
CA SER A 39 -3.19 -11.83 -9.49
C SER A 39 -3.11 -13.33 -9.71
N PHE A 40 -2.83 -14.11 -8.66
CA PHE A 40 -2.84 -15.56 -8.74
C PHE A 40 -4.22 -16.11 -9.12
N LEU A 41 -5.28 -15.56 -8.53
CA LEU A 41 -6.66 -15.94 -8.86
C LEU A 41 -7.00 -15.64 -10.32
N LEU A 42 -6.59 -14.48 -10.84
CA LEU A 42 -6.76 -14.15 -12.27
C LEU A 42 -6.02 -15.13 -13.17
N ILE A 43 -4.75 -15.43 -12.87
CA ILE A 43 -3.94 -16.39 -13.63
C ILE A 43 -4.61 -17.77 -13.61
N LEU A 44 -5.10 -18.20 -12.46
CA LEU A 44 -5.79 -19.49 -12.31
C LEU A 44 -7.06 -19.54 -13.19
N ILE A 45 -7.88 -18.49 -13.19
CA ILE A 45 -9.06 -18.39 -14.04
C ILE A 45 -8.67 -18.46 -15.52
N MET A 46 -7.57 -17.80 -15.90
CA MET A 46 -7.06 -17.81 -17.28
C MET A 46 -6.60 -19.21 -17.70
N ILE A 47 -5.86 -19.91 -16.84
CA ILE A 47 -5.36 -21.27 -17.14
C ILE A 47 -6.51 -22.30 -17.19
N LEU A 48 -7.45 -22.24 -16.26
CA LEU A 48 -8.57 -23.19 -16.19
C LEU A 48 -9.61 -22.96 -17.29
N GLY A 49 -9.64 -21.78 -17.86
CA GLY A 49 -10.63 -21.41 -18.87
C GLY A 49 -10.36 -21.91 -20.28
N GLY A 50 -9.22 -22.52 -20.54
CA GLY A 50 -8.91 -23.06 -21.87
C GLY A 50 -8.55 -22.01 -22.92
N ASP A 51 -8.62 -22.37 -24.20
CA ASP A 51 -8.13 -21.59 -25.34
C ASP A 51 -8.58 -20.12 -25.37
N SER A 52 -7.61 -19.26 -25.59
CA SER A 52 -7.79 -17.80 -25.74
C SER A 52 -8.77 -17.38 -26.85
N SER A 53 -9.12 -18.28 -27.76
CA SER A 53 -10.17 -18.09 -28.78
C SER A 53 -11.58 -17.96 -28.20
N THR A 54 -11.80 -18.50 -27.01
CA THR A 54 -13.12 -18.43 -26.32
C THR A 54 -13.40 -17.04 -25.75
N TYR A 55 -12.38 -16.24 -25.47
CA TYR A 55 -12.55 -14.89 -24.91
C TYR A 55 -13.10 -13.88 -25.94
N THR A 56 -12.79 -14.08 -27.20
CA THR A 56 -13.15 -13.13 -28.27
C THR A 56 -14.51 -13.38 -28.88
N SER A 57 -15.07 -14.59 -28.71
CA SER A 57 -16.29 -15.00 -29.41
C SER A 57 -17.58 -14.82 -28.57
N ASN A 58 -17.50 -14.75 -27.24
CA ASN A 58 -18.69 -14.59 -26.41
C ASN A 58 -18.39 -13.81 -25.10
N PRO A 59 -18.71 -12.50 -25.04
CA PRO A 59 -18.47 -11.67 -23.84
C PRO A 59 -19.29 -12.11 -22.62
N TYR A 60 -20.28 -12.97 -22.80
CA TYR A 60 -21.13 -13.51 -21.71
C TYR A 60 -20.68 -14.90 -21.23
N SER A 61 -19.47 -15.35 -21.61
CA SER A 61 -18.98 -16.62 -21.09
C SER A 61 -18.80 -16.54 -19.57
N PHE A 62 -19.12 -17.63 -18.87
CA PHE A 62 -18.98 -17.71 -17.39
C PHE A 62 -17.60 -17.28 -16.92
N GLN A 63 -16.57 -17.59 -17.68
CA GLN A 63 -15.19 -17.22 -17.39
C GLN A 63 -14.95 -15.71 -17.44
N MET A 64 -15.51 -15.01 -18.46
CA MET A 64 -15.41 -13.55 -18.53
C MET A 64 -16.11 -12.88 -17.33
N ILE A 65 -17.26 -13.42 -16.92
CA ILE A 65 -17.97 -12.93 -15.73
C ILE A 65 -17.09 -13.07 -14.49
N LEU A 66 -16.39 -14.20 -14.30
CA LEU A 66 -15.46 -14.39 -13.19
C LEU A 66 -14.30 -13.38 -13.23
N VAL A 67 -13.70 -13.15 -14.40
CA VAL A 67 -12.64 -12.14 -14.59
C VAL A 67 -13.16 -10.75 -14.21
N TYR A 68 -14.34 -10.36 -14.68
CA TYR A 68 -14.91 -9.05 -14.33
C TYR A 68 -15.17 -8.90 -12.83
N ILE A 69 -15.65 -9.95 -12.14
CA ILE A 69 -15.88 -9.93 -10.69
C ILE A 69 -14.54 -9.72 -9.95
N VAL A 70 -13.48 -10.42 -10.35
CA VAL A 70 -12.16 -10.29 -9.71
C VAL A 70 -11.56 -8.91 -9.97
N VAL A 71 -11.64 -8.40 -11.20
CA VAL A 71 -11.14 -7.06 -11.56
C VAL A 71 -11.93 -5.98 -10.80
N LEU A 72 -13.24 -6.10 -10.70
CA LEU A 72 -14.06 -5.21 -9.88
C LEU A 72 -13.65 -5.26 -8.41
N GLY A 73 -13.41 -6.47 -7.86
CA GLY A 73 -12.93 -6.65 -6.50
C GLY A 73 -11.59 -5.95 -6.24
N ILE A 74 -10.64 -6.06 -7.17
CA ILE A 74 -9.36 -5.34 -7.12
C ILE A 74 -9.60 -3.83 -7.12
N GLY A 75 -10.46 -3.32 -7.98
CA GLY A 75 -10.79 -1.89 -8.07
C GLY A 75 -11.40 -1.36 -6.77
N VAL A 76 -12.38 -2.04 -6.21
CA VAL A 76 -13.01 -1.67 -4.94
C VAL A 76 -11.99 -1.72 -3.80
N TYR A 77 -11.17 -2.76 -3.73
CA TYR A 77 -10.12 -2.87 -2.72
C TYR A 77 -9.08 -1.75 -2.86
N ALA A 78 -8.64 -1.42 -4.08
CA ALA A 78 -7.71 -0.34 -4.33
C ALA A 78 -8.26 1.01 -3.87
N LEU A 79 -9.51 1.33 -4.20
CA LEU A 79 -10.18 2.55 -3.74
C LEU A 79 -10.33 2.57 -2.20
N ALA A 80 -10.76 1.46 -1.60
CA ALA A 80 -10.92 1.36 -0.15
C ALA A 80 -9.59 1.51 0.59
N SER A 81 -8.50 0.96 0.06
CA SER A 81 -7.17 1.03 0.67
C SER A 81 -6.45 2.37 0.42
N LEU A 82 -6.94 3.21 -0.49
CA LEU A 82 -6.31 4.48 -0.84
C LEU A 82 -6.27 5.43 0.36
N VAL A 83 -7.38 5.64 1.04
CA VAL A 83 -7.48 6.57 2.19
C VAL A 83 -6.56 6.14 3.35
N PRO A 84 -6.60 4.90 3.86
CA PRO A 84 -5.70 4.49 4.93
C PRO A 84 -4.23 4.42 4.50
N SER A 85 -3.94 4.18 3.19
CA SER A 85 -2.58 4.26 2.67
C SER A 85 -2.04 5.68 2.73
N ILE A 86 -2.82 6.68 2.35
CA ILE A 86 -2.48 8.09 2.51
C ILE A 86 -2.26 8.42 3.99
N ALA A 87 -3.16 7.98 4.87
CA ALA A 87 -3.07 8.24 6.31
C ALA A 87 -1.76 7.71 6.91
N ILE A 88 -1.33 6.50 6.55
CA ILE A 88 -0.08 5.93 7.09
C ILE A 88 1.16 6.66 6.55
N ILE A 89 1.15 7.09 5.30
CA ILE A 89 2.23 7.89 4.70
C ILE A 89 2.33 9.26 5.38
N VAL A 90 1.22 9.96 5.58
CA VAL A 90 1.18 11.26 6.27
C VAL A 90 1.71 11.14 7.69
N ARG A 91 1.27 10.13 8.45
CA ARG A 91 1.79 9.85 9.80
C ARG A 91 3.29 9.63 9.78
N ARG A 92 3.78 8.88 8.82
CA ARG A 92 5.22 8.57 8.69
C ARG A 92 6.04 9.80 8.33
N LEU A 93 5.58 10.64 7.39
CA LEU A 93 6.24 11.90 7.03
C LEU A 93 6.32 12.85 8.23
N ARG A 94 5.25 12.98 9.00
CA ARG A 94 5.24 13.81 10.21
C ARG A 94 6.18 13.27 11.29
N ASP A 95 6.24 11.96 11.47
CA ASP A 95 7.12 11.31 12.45
C ASP A 95 8.60 11.47 12.08
N ALA A 96 8.93 11.47 10.78
CA ALA A 96 10.24 11.82 10.25
C ALA A 96 10.53 13.35 10.29
N GLY A 97 9.52 14.17 10.66
CA GLY A 97 9.65 15.61 10.80
C GLY A 97 9.47 16.42 9.54
N TYR A 98 8.93 15.81 8.52
CA TYR A 98 8.60 16.48 7.26
C TYR A 98 7.17 17.03 7.27
N HIS A 99 6.94 18.04 6.44
CA HIS A 99 5.61 18.60 6.27
C HIS A 99 4.70 17.62 5.51
N TRP A 100 3.46 17.49 5.97
CA TRP A 100 2.48 16.57 5.36
C TRP A 100 2.21 16.86 3.86
N ALA A 101 2.40 18.13 3.44
CA ALA A 101 2.21 18.54 2.05
C ALA A 101 3.16 17.83 1.06
N LEU A 102 4.25 17.21 1.53
CA LEU A 102 5.12 16.41 0.66
C LEU A 102 4.42 15.19 0.05
N ILE A 103 3.23 14.81 0.56
CA ILE A 103 2.42 13.77 -0.08
C ILE A 103 1.99 14.18 -1.50
N PHE A 104 1.81 15.51 -1.76
CA PHE A 104 1.51 15.97 -3.12
C PHE A 104 2.65 15.71 -4.11
N LEU A 105 3.86 15.49 -3.62
CA LEU A 105 4.98 15.08 -4.45
C LEU A 105 4.74 13.69 -5.08
N SER A 106 3.90 12.85 -4.46
CA SER A 106 3.50 11.54 -5.05
C SER A 106 2.66 11.69 -6.32
N LEU A 107 2.09 12.87 -6.57
CA LEU A 107 1.38 13.17 -7.81
C LEU A 107 2.34 13.24 -9.02
N ILE A 108 3.64 13.45 -8.79
CA ILE A 108 4.64 13.42 -9.86
C ILE A 108 4.93 11.96 -10.18
N PRO A 109 4.54 11.46 -11.37
CA PRO A 109 4.74 10.07 -11.73
C PRO A 109 6.24 9.73 -11.70
N TYR A 110 6.57 8.54 -11.22
CA TYR A 110 7.92 7.96 -11.06
C TYR A 110 8.79 8.60 -9.98
N LEU A 111 8.99 9.93 -9.97
CA LEU A 111 9.86 10.63 -9.01
C LEU A 111 9.21 10.78 -7.63
N GLY A 112 7.91 11.11 -7.59
CA GLY A 112 7.22 11.33 -6.32
C GLY A 112 7.15 10.09 -5.43
N GLY A 113 6.83 8.94 -6.00
CA GLY A 113 6.82 7.66 -5.28
C GLY A 113 8.20 7.27 -4.75
N PHE A 114 9.26 7.49 -5.53
CA PHE A 114 10.64 7.20 -5.14
C PHE A 114 11.12 8.10 -4.01
N ILE A 115 10.82 9.40 -4.06
CA ILE A 115 11.16 10.36 -3.00
C ILE A 115 10.44 10.00 -1.70
N ILE A 116 9.13 9.72 -1.76
CA ILE A 116 8.37 9.29 -0.58
C ILE A 116 8.93 7.99 -0.01
N PHE A 117 9.29 7.04 -0.86
CA PHE A 117 9.93 5.80 -0.45
C PHE A 117 11.21 6.06 0.36
N ILE A 118 12.11 6.92 -0.13
CA ILE A 118 13.35 7.31 0.59
C ILE A 118 13.01 8.00 1.91
N LEU A 119 12.04 8.92 1.91
CA LEU A 119 11.63 9.64 3.12
C LEU A 119 11.05 8.71 4.19
N THR A 120 10.35 7.64 3.79
CA THR A 120 9.81 6.64 4.73
C THR A 120 10.89 5.73 5.35
N LEU A 121 12.06 5.65 4.74
CA LEU A 121 13.23 4.91 5.28
C LEU A 121 13.94 5.67 6.40
N GLN A 122 13.77 6.99 6.49
CA GLN A 122 14.50 7.81 7.45
C GLN A 122 14.08 7.53 8.91
N PRO A 123 15.01 7.67 9.88
CA PRO A 123 14.70 7.54 11.30
C PRO A 123 13.72 8.61 11.78
N THR A 124 12.97 8.31 12.83
CA THR A 124 12.10 9.28 13.48
C THR A 124 12.93 10.37 14.15
N LYS A 125 12.40 11.60 14.26
CA LYS A 125 13.07 12.68 15.00
C LYS A 125 13.38 12.31 16.44
N VAL A 126 12.53 11.50 17.07
CA VAL A 126 12.73 11.04 18.46
C VAL A 126 13.94 10.12 18.57
N GLU A 127 14.13 9.19 17.61
CA GLU A 127 15.30 8.30 17.57
C GLU A 127 16.59 9.09 17.37
N VAL A 128 16.57 10.09 16.47
CA VAL A 128 17.74 10.96 16.24
C VAL A 128 18.07 11.78 17.50
N ALA A 129 17.08 12.36 18.14
CA ALA A 129 17.28 13.13 19.38
C ALA A 129 17.81 12.25 20.51
N PHE A 130 17.30 11.03 20.66
CA PHE A 130 17.76 10.06 21.66
C PHE A 130 19.22 9.64 21.42
N ASN A 131 19.57 9.31 20.17
CA ASN A 131 20.94 8.95 19.80
C ASN A 131 21.92 10.10 20.03
N ASN A 132 21.55 11.33 19.70
CA ASN A 132 22.37 12.51 19.94
C ASN A 132 22.57 12.80 21.44
N PHE A 133 21.60 12.44 22.29
CA PHE A 133 21.71 12.59 23.73
C PHE A 133 22.67 11.56 24.35
N TYR A 134 22.61 10.31 23.89
CA TYR A 134 23.48 9.23 24.40
C TYR A 134 24.87 9.18 23.73
N ASN A 135 25.02 9.64 22.50
CA ASN A 135 26.29 9.67 21.75
C ASN A 135 26.58 11.08 21.21
N PRO A 136 26.90 12.06 22.06
CA PRO A 136 27.13 13.45 21.63
C PRO A 136 28.36 13.68 20.79
N GLN A 137 29.14 12.63 20.47
CA GLN A 137 30.44 12.71 19.79
C GLN A 137 30.49 12.06 18.40
N GLN A 138 29.35 11.82 17.75
CA GLN A 138 29.29 11.36 16.34
C GLN A 138 28.75 12.42 15.42
#